data_449e581f119dc7e5bece75eed949b666
#
_entry.id   449e581f119dc7e5bece75eed949b666
#
_cell.length_a   1.000
_cell.length_b   1.000
_cell.length_c   1.000
_cell.angle_alpha   90.00
_cell.angle_beta   90.00
_cell.angle_gamma   90.00
#
_symmetry.space_group_name_H-M   'P 1'
#
loop_
_entity.id
_entity.type
_entity.pdbx_description
1 polymer ?
#
loop_
_entity_poly.entity_id
_entity_poly.type
_entity_poly.pdbx_seq_one_letter_code
_entity_poly.pdbx_strand_id
1 'polypeptide(L)'
;RFANSFHGGDDSVGVLQSYEFTIEREYINFMLGGGNNSGTYIELVVNGESQYITRPLFPSEEMSWMSWDVTKFKGKKAHIRIVDEQKGGWGHILVDVIEMSNRDKSLFRSNYSIDFAIGNKYILLPIQDDAREYKIEIESEGKYVVEPLMVRLAESRIDYWLPLDVE
;
A
#
# COMPACT_ATOMS: atom_id res chain seq x y z
N ARG A 1 -9.68 -10.85 -7.16
CA ARG A 1 -9.83 -11.72 -5.96
C ARG A 1 -8.65 -11.43 -5.08
N PHE A 2 -8.87 -11.18 -3.80
CA PHE A 2 -7.85 -10.93 -2.79
C PHE A 2 -7.85 -12.07 -1.75
N ALA A 3 -6.75 -12.22 -1.01
CA ALA A 3 -6.68 -13.11 0.13
C ALA A 3 -7.39 -12.44 1.31
N ASN A 4 -8.31 -13.15 1.91
CA ASN A 4 -9.07 -12.72 3.08
C ASN A 4 -9.17 -13.90 4.04
N SER A 5 -8.63 -13.76 5.24
CA SER A 5 -8.71 -14.82 6.26
C SER A 5 -10.02 -14.80 7.07
N PHE A 6 -10.84 -13.75 6.93
CA PHE A 6 -12.18 -13.72 7.51
C PHE A 6 -13.09 -14.75 6.83
N HIS A 7 -13.02 -15.99 7.28
CA HIS A 7 -13.83 -17.08 6.75
C HIS A 7 -14.85 -17.54 7.81
N GLY A 8 -15.97 -16.81 7.86
CA GLY A 8 -17.01 -17.09 8.85
C GLY A 8 -16.78 -16.44 10.22
N GLY A 9 -15.77 -15.59 10.38
CA GLY A 9 -15.49 -14.81 11.58
C GLY A 9 -14.00 -14.62 11.87
N ASP A 10 -13.70 -13.75 12.82
CA ASP A 10 -12.36 -13.40 13.31
C ASP A 10 -11.65 -14.53 14.10
N ASP A 11 -12.30 -15.67 14.29
CA ASP A 11 -11.68 -16.82 14.97
C ASP A 11 -11.04 -17.82 13.99
N SER A 12 -11.19 -17.59 12.68
CA SER A 12 -10.55 -18.40 11.64
C SER A 12 -9.06 -18.06 11.58
N VAL A 13 -8.21 -19.09 11.64
CA VAL A 13 -6.76 -18.92 11.58
C VAL A 13 -6.16 -19.77 10.46
N GLY A 14 -5.04 -19.32 9.90
CA GLY A 14 -4.37 -20.04 8.84
C GLY A 14 -3.13 -19.35 8.29
N VAL A 15 -2.41 -20.07 7.44
CA VAL A 15 -1.24 -19.55 6.74
C VAL A 15 -1.37 -19.86 5.25
N LEU A 16 -1.21 -18.83 4.42
CA LEU A 16 -1.06 -18.99 2.98
C LEU A 16 0.38 -18.71 2.60
N GLN A 17 1.01 -19.60 1.84
CA GLN A 17 2.40 -19.45 1.38
C GLN A 17 2.45 -19.49 -0.14
N SER A 18 3.21 -18.56 -0.74
CA SER A 18 3.48 -18.57 -2.18
C SER A 18 4.45 -19.68 -2.56
N TYR A 19 4.46 -20.05 -3.84
CA TYR A 19 5.61 -20.73 -4.41
C TYR A 19 6.87 -19.90 -4.26
N GLU A 20 8.04 -20.55 -4.33
CA GLU A 20 9.32 -19.86 -4.37
C GLU A 20 9.47 -19.10 -5.69
N PHE A 21 9.96 -17.86 -5.61
CA PHE A 21 10.26 -17.01 -6.75
C PHE A 21 11.64 -16.37 -6.63
N THR A 22 12.15 -15.84 -7.71
CA THR A 22 13.39 -15.05 -7.70
C THR A 22 13.06 -13.56 -7.61
N ILE A 23 13.74 -12.84 -6.73
CA ILE A 23 13.57 -11.37 -6.62
C ILE A 23 14.28 -10.71 -7.82
N GLU A 24 13.51 -10.10 -8.71
CA GLU A 24 14.00 -9.52 -9.97
C GLU A 24 13.96 -7.98 -9.99
N ARG A 25 13.20 -7.36 -9.10
CA ARG A 25 12.98 -5.91 -9.03
C ARG A 25 13.44 -5.35 -7.69
N GLU A 26 13.38 -4.03 -7.57
CA GLU A 26 13.83 -3.31 -6.38
C GLU A 26 12.82 -3.33 -5.24
N TYR A 27 11.52 -3.46 -5.58
CA TYR A 27 10.43 -3.44 -4.61
C TYR A 27 9.49 -4.62 -4.79
N ILE A 28 8.95 -5.10 -3.67
CA ILE A 28 7.74 -5.92 -3.63
C ILE A 28 6.66 -5.05 -3.03
N ASN A 29 5.63 -4.75 -3.82
CA ASN A 29 4.48 -3.95 -3.41
C ASN A 29 3.28 -4.85 -3.19
N PHE A 30 2.43 -4.49 -2.25
CA PHE A 30 1.19 -5.20 -1.96
C PHE A 30 0.18 -4.28 -1.29
N MET A 31 -1.10 -4.61 -1.42
CA MET A 31 -2.16 -3.96 -0.66
C MET A 31 -2.45 -4.75 0.60
N LEU A 32 -2.58 -4.07 1.74
CA LEU A 32 -2.72 -4.68 3.06
C LEU A 32 -3.79 -3.97 3.87
N GLY A 33 -4.67 -4.75 4.50
CA GLY A 33 -5.72 -4.32 5.43
C GLY A 33 -6.02 -5.39 6.46
N GLY A 34 -7.08 -5.21 7.23
CA GLY A 34 -7.46 -6.10 8.33
C GLY A 34 -6.94 -5.64 9.68
N GLY A 35 -6.73 -6.57 10.60
CA GLY A 35 -6.23 -6.27 11.94
C GLY A 35 -4.72 -6.01 11.98
N ASN A 36 -4.28 -5.20 12.95
CA ASN A 36 -2.86 -4.92 13.18
C ASN A 36 -2.28 -5.66 14.41
N ASN A 37 -2.87 -6.79 14.73
CA ASN A 37 -2.43 -7.65 15.83
C ASN A 37 -1.09 -8.33 15.53
N SER A 38 -0.42 -8.82 16.56
CA SER A 38 0.86 -9.52 16.39
C SER A 38 0.74 -10.82 15.58
N GLY A 39 -0.44 -11.44 15.58
CA GLY A 39 -0.73 -12.68 14.86
C GLY A 39 -1.24 -12.48 13.43
N THR A 40 -1.46 -11.24 12.96
CA THR A 40 -1.89 -10.95 11.58
C THR A 40 -0.81 -10.20 10.84
N TYR A 41 -0.17 -10.82 9.84
CA TYR A 41 0.93 -10.19 9.10
C TYR A 41 1.20 -10.85 7.75
N ILE A 42 1.87 -10.11 6.88
CA ILE A 42 2.53 -10.63 5.68
C ILE A 42 4.04 -10.64 5.91
N GLU A 43 4.71 -11.70 5.47
CA GLU A 43 6.13 -11.96 5.69
C GLU A 43 6.86 -12.28 4.39
N LEU A 44 8.04 -11.70 4.20
CA LEU A 44 8.99 -12.11 3.16
C LEU A 44 10.09 -12.97 3.76
N VAL A 45 10.22 -14.17 3.25
CA VAL A 45 11.29 -15.12 3.60
C VAL A 45 12.26 -15.21 2.43
N VAL A 46 13.56 -14.92 2.66
CA VAL A 46 14.61 -14.98 1.64
C VAL A 46 15.67 -15.99 2.08
N ASN A 47 15.95 -16.97 1.23
CA ASN A 47 16.86 -18.08 1.52
C ASN A 47 16.54 -18.81 2.84
N GLY A 48 15.26 -18.92 3.19
CA GLY A 48 14.80 -19.59 4.40
C GLY A 48 14.79 -18.74 5.67
N GLU A 49 15.19 -17.48 5.59
CA GLU A 49 15.20 -16.55 6.72
C GLU A 49 14.16 -15.45 6.55
N SER A 50 13.43 -15.13 7.61
CA SER A 50 12.49 -14.00 7.66
C SER A 50 13.25 -12.68 7.54
N GLN A 51 12.92 -11.88 6.52
CA GLN A 51 13.56 -10.60 6.26
C GLN A 51 12.66 -9.40 6.53
N TYR A 52 11.38 -9.54 6.24
CA TYR A 52 10.38 -8.51 6.48
C TYR A 52 9.11 -9.11 7.05
N ILE A 53 8.54 -8.43 8.04
CA ILE A 53 7.21 -8.69 8.59
C ILE A 53 6.46 -7.37 8.56
N THR A 54 5.30 -7.33 7.93
CA THR A 54 4.47 -6.13 7.83
C THR A 54 3.05 -6.42 8.27
N ARG A 55 2.50 -5.49 9.04
CA ARG A 55 1.12 -5.48 9.53
C ARG A 55 0.39 -4.26 8.99
N PRO A 56 -0.94 -4.28 8.92
CA PRO A 56 -1.71 -3.05 8.71
C PRO A 56 -1.29 -1.97 9.72
N LEU A 57 -1.28 -0.72 9.32
CA LEU A 57 -0.88 0.40 10.21
C LEU A 57 -1.88 0.60 11.35
N PHE A 58 -3.14 0.36 11.05
CA PHE A 58 -4.29 0.41 11.97
C PHE A 58 -5.34 -0.59 11.49
N PRO A 59 -6.24 -1.06 12.37
CA PRO A 59 -7.32 -1.95 11.96
C PRO A 59 -8.23 -1.25 10.95
N SER A 60 -8.37 -1.82 9.75
CA SER A 60 -9.21 -1.27 8.68
C SER A 60 -9.56 -2.33 7.65
N GLU A 61 -10.81 -2.29 7.15
CA GLU A 61 -11.22 -3.04 5.96
C GLU A 61 -10.68 -2.41 4.66
N GLU A 62 -10.23 -1.17 4.71
CA GLU A 62 -9.58 -0.53 3.57
C GLU A 62 -8.12 -0.95 3.49
N MET A 63 -7.74 -1.51 2.34
CA MET A 63 -6.36 -1.89 2.07
C MET A 63 -5.56 -0.68 1.61
N SER A 64 -4.34 -0.53 2.14
CA SER A 64 -3.37 0.48 1.74
C SER A 64 -2.16 -0.15 1.07
N TRP A 65 -1.54 0.58 0.13
CA TRP A 65 -0.29 0.17 -0.46
C TRP A 65 0.83 0.10 0.58
N MET A 66 1.54 -1.02 0.59
CA MET A 66 2.76 -1.27 1.34
C MET A 66 3.86 -1.69 0.38
N SER A 67 5.10 -1.49 0.77
CA SER A 67 6.25 -1.81 -0.05
C SER A 67 7.42 -2.30 0.80
N TRP A 68 8.15 -3.29 0.27
CA TRP A 68 9.45 -3.70 0.78
C TRP A 68 10.53 -3.32 -0.23
N ASP A 69 11.54 -2.57 0.19
CA ASP A 69 12.76 -2.41 -0.58
C ASP A 69 13.57 -3.72 -0.48
N VAL A 70 13.61 -4.44 -1.60
CA VAL A 70 14.28 -5.73 -1.72
C VAL A 70 15.53 -5.68 -2.58
N THR A 71 16.04 -4.47 -2.86
CA THR A 71 17.21 -4.23 -3.72
C THR A 71 18.40 -5.10 -3.31
N LYS A 72 18.68 -5.20 -2.00
CA LYS A 72 19.78 -6.02 -1.44
C LYS A 72 19.61 -7.54 -1.63
N PHE A 73 18.40 -7.98 -1.99
CA PHE A 73 18.08 -9.40 -2.19
C PHE A 73 17.90 -9.77 -3.66
N LYS A 74 18.17 -8.86 -4.59
CA LYS A 74 18.03 -9.11 -6.03
C LYS A 74 18.79 -10.36 -6.46
N GLY A 75 18.12 -11.22 -7.22
CA GLY A 75 18.63 -12.53 -7.66
C GLY A 75 18.49 -13.66 -6.64
N LYS A 76 18.07 -13.39 -5.41
CA LYS A 76 17.86 -14.43 -4.38
C LYS A 76 16.49 -15.06 -4.50
N LYS A 77 16.37 -16.28 -3.98
CA LYS A 77 15.13 -17.03 -3.87
C LYS A 77 14.36 -16.59 -2.65
N ALA A 78 13.05 -16.40 -2.81
CA ALA A 78 12.17 -15.95 -1.77
C ALA A 78 10.78 -16.58 -1.88
N HIS A 79 10.02 -16.56 -0.80
CA HIS A 79 8.59 -16.79 -0.78
C HIS A 79 7.90 -15.83 0.17
N ILE A 80 6.60 -15.64 -0.02
CA ILE A 80 5.76 -14.79 0.81
C ILE A 80 4.84 -15.68 1.63
N ARG A 81 4.67 -15.33 2.91
CA ARG A 81 3.67 -15.93 3.80
C ARG A 81 2.69 -14.85 4.24
N ILE A 82 1.41 -15.18 4.18
CA ILE A 82 0.32 -14.41 4.78
C ILE A 82 -0.13 -15.22 5.98
N VAL A 83 -0.01 -14.64 7.16
CA VAL A 83 -0.21 -15.34 8.43
C VAL A 83 -1.38 -14.69 9.17
N ASP A 84 -2.28 -15.55 9.63
CA ASP A 84 -3.34 -15.22 10.53
C ASP A 84 -3.36 -16.27 11.64
N GLU A 85 -2.87 -15.91 12.81
CA GLU A 85 -2.86 -16.69 14.04
C GLU A 85 -3.67 -16.00 15.15
N GLN A 86 -4.33 -14.87 14.81
CA GLN A 86 -5.10 -14.08 15.76
C GLN A 86 -6.54 -14.55 15.80
N LYS A 87 -7.13 -14.54 17.00
CA LYS A 87 -8.56 -14.78 17.24
C LYS A 87 -9.19 -13.56 17.90
N GLY A 88 -10.52 -13.43 17.73
CA GLY A 88 -11.27 -12.32 18.29
C GLY A 88 -11.24 -11.07 17.41
N GLY A 89 -11.79 -9.97 17.88
CA GLY A 89 -12.01 -8.77 17.07
C GLY A 89 -10.77 -8.29 16.32
N TRP A 90 -10.95 -8.06 15.01
CA TRP A 90 -9.86 -7.77 14.06
C TRP A 90 -8.83 -8.91 13.89
N GLY A 91 -9.26 -10.16 14.16
CA GLY A 91 -8.47 -11.35 13.95
C GLY A 91 -8.51 -11.83 12.50
N HIS A 92 -8.29 -10.94 11.53
CA HIS A 92 -8.20 -11.29 10.11
C HIS A 92 -7.23 -10.36 9.36
N ILE A 93 -6.78 -10.82 8.19
CA ILE A 93 -5.88 -10.09 7.30
C ILE A 93 -6.43 -10.06 5.87
N LEU A 94 -6.29 -8.93 5.22
CA LEU A 94 -6.64 -8.70 3.82
C LEU A 94 -5.37 -8.40 3.04
N VAL A 95 -5.10 -9.16 1.97
CA VAL A 95 -3.93 -8.94 1.10
C VAL A 95 -4.34 -9.03 -0.35
N ASP A 96 -3.93 -8.04 -1.15
CA ASP A 96 -4.16 -8.02 -2.60
C ASP A 96 -2.93 -7.49 -3.36
N VAL A 97 -2.94 -7.68 -4.66
CA VAL A 97 -1.97 -7.10 -5.62
C VAL A 97 -0.52 -7.23 -5.18
N ILE A 98 -0.06 -8.45 -4.89
CA ILE A 98 1.37 -8.67 -4.64
C ILE A 98 2.12 -8.64 -5.97
N GLU A 99 3.02 -7.68 -6.14
CA GLU A 99 3.78 -7.51 -7.39
C GLU A 99 5.22 -7.07 -7.13
N MET A 100 6.10 -7.36 -8.07
CA MET A 100 7.46 -6.81 -8.09
C MET A 100 7.55 -5.63 -9.07
N SER A 101 8.15 -4.51 -8.65
CA SER A 101 8.38 -3.34 -9.50
C SER A 101 9.68 -2.61 -9.15
N ASN A 102 10.06 -1.63 -9.98
CA ASN A 102 11.17 -0.72 -9.67
C ASN A 102 10.65 0.60 -9.05
N ARG A 103 9.41 0.62 -8.54
CA ARG A 103 8.79 1.76 -7.88
C ARG A 103 8.24 1.35 -6.52
N ASP A 104 8.46 2.18 -5.52
CA ASP A 104 7.81 2.08 -4.21
C ASP A 104 6.37 2.61 -4.32
N LYS A 105 5.39 1.70 -4.24
CA LYS A 105 3.97 2.06 -4.26
C LYS A 105 3.42 2.45 -2.88
N SER A 106 4.17 2.30 -1.80
CA SER A 106 3.74 2.76 -0.48
C SER A 106 3.59 4.27 -0.40
N LEU A 107 4.20 4.99 -1.33
CA LEU A 107 4.00 6.43 -1.51
C LEU A 107 2.59 6.80 -1.99
N PHE A 108 1.84 5.85 -2.56
CA PHE A 108 0.45 6.01 -3.01
C PHE A 108 -0.57 5.61 -1.93
N ARG A 109 -0.24 5.80 -0.67
CA ARG A 109 -1.17 5.50 0.43
C ARG A 109 -2.37 6.44 0.39
N SER A 110 -3.55 5.92 0.71
CA SER A 110 -4.79 6.69 0.77
C SER A 110 -4.78 7.82 1.82
N ASN A 111 -3.81 7.81 2.75
CA ASN A 111 -3.66 8.81 3.82
C ASN A 111 -2.21 9.31 3.90
N TYR A 112 -1.61 9.63 2.78
CA TYR A 112 -0.30 10.26 2.74
C TYR A 112 -0.45 11.78 2.88
N SER A 113 0.26 12.37 3.82
CA SER A 113 0.33 13.82 4.02
C SER A 113 1.75 14.30 3.81
N ILE A 114 1.91 15.40 3.11
CA ILE A 114 3.18 16.07 2.87
C ILE A 114 3.04 17.57 3.13
N ASP A 115 3.95 18.12 3.92
CA ASP A 115 4.05 19.56 4.12
C ASP A 115 4.96 20.16 3.04
N PHE A 116 4.51 21.24 2.43
CA PHE A 116 5.28 21.97 1.43
C PHE A 116 4.98 23.48 1.49
N ALA A 117 5.92 24.29 1.02
CA ALA A 117 5.71 25.73 0.90
C ALA A 117 5.06 26.06 -0.45
N ILE A 118 3.95 26.80 -0.43
CA ILE A 118 3.32 27.32 -1.64
C ILE A 118 4.15 28.53 -2.11
N GLY A 119 4.87 28.35 -3.22
CA GLY A 119 5.69 29.39 -3.83
C GLY A 119 5.20 29.88 -5.18
N ASN A 120 4.13 29.29 -5.71
CA ASN A 120 3.54 29.62 -7.00
C ASN A 120 2.02 29.55 -6.92
N LYS A 121 1.37 30.27 -7.81
CA LYS A 121 -0.09 30.30 -7.93
C LYS A 121 -0.74 28.93 -8.18
N TYR A 122 -0.07 28.05 -8.87
CA TYR A 122 -0.63 26.76 -9.27
C TYR A 122 0.21 25.59 -8.75
N ILE A 123 -0.50 24.56 -8.29
CA ILE A 123 0.03 23.19 -8.13
C ILE A 123 -0.39 22.39 -9.34
N LEU A 124 0.55 21.70 -9.99
CA LEU A 124 0.27 20.84 -11.14
C LEU A 124 0.22 19.38 -10.69
N LEU A 125 -0.93 18.74 -10.84
CA LEU A 125 -1.10 17.33 -10.56
C LEU A 125 -0.91 16.50 -11.84
N PRO A 126 -0.05 15.48 -11.84
CA PRO A 126 0.07 14.56 -12.96
C PRO A 126 -1.14 13.62 -12.99
N ILE A 127 -1.89 13.59 -14.07
CA ILE A 127 -3.11 12.78 -14.22
C ILE A 127 -2.89 11.64 -15.21
N GLN A 128 -3.48 10.48 -14.89
CA GLN A 128 -3.58 9.32 -15.76
C GLN A 128 -5.03 8.85 -15.78
N ASP A 129 -5.67 8.86 -16.94
CA ASP A 129 -7.12 8.65 -17.09
C ASP A 129 -7.63 7.28 -16.62
N ASP A 130 -6.78 6.25 -16.68
CA ASP A 130 -7.11 4.88 -16.25
C ASP A 130 -6.51 4.50 -14.88
N ALA A 131 -5.92 5.46 -14.14
CA ALA A 131 -5.40 5.23 -12.80
C ALA A 131 -6.54 5.18 -11.76
N ARG A 132 -6.18 4.71 -10.57
CA ARG A 132 -7.08 4.71 -9.41
C ARG A 132 -7.41 6.15 -9.00
N GLU A 133 -8.64 6.35 -8.55
CA GLU A 133 -9.12 7.63 -8.04
C GLU A 133 -8.69 7.83 -6.58
N TYR A 134 -8.20 9.04 -6.26
CA TYR A 134 -7.76 9.46 -4.93
C TYR A 134 -8.45 10.77 -4.55
N LYS A 135 -8.79 10.93 -3.28
CA LYS A 135 -9.20 12.20 -2.72
C LYS A 135 -7.96 13.03 -2.37
N ILE A 136 -7.89 14.25 -2.89
CA ILE A 136 -6.85 15.21 -2.54
C ILE A 136 -7.46 16.34 -1.71
N GLU A 137 -6.77 16.68 -0.64
CA GLU A 137 -7.07 17.78 0.26
C GLU A 137 -5.81 18.64 0.39
N ILE A 138 -5.95 19.94 0.17
CA ILE A 138 -4.87 20.91 0.32
C ILE A 138 -5.31 21.91 1.38
N GLU A 139 -4.58 21.90 2.49
CA GLU A 139 -4.89 22.71 3.66
C GLU A 139 -3.76 23.67 4.01
N SER A 140 -4.13 24.83 4.50
CA SER A 140 -3.23 25.78 5.15
C SER A 140 -3.91 26.31 6.41
N GLU A 141 -3.21 26.27 7.54
CA GLU A 141 -3.72 26.72 8.83
C GLU A 141 -5.08 26.09 9.22
N GLY A 142 -5.29 24.83 8.85
CA GLY A 142 -6.52 24.06 9.14
C GLY A 142 -7.73 24.46 8.28
N LYS A 143 -7.52 25.12 7.15
CA LYS A 143 -8.56 25.45 6.16
C LYS A 143 -8.17 24.91 4.80
N TYR A 144 -9.17 24.47 4.06
CA TYR A 144 -8.96 24.08 2.67
C TYR A 144 -8.57 25.30 1.82
N VAL A 145 -7.45 25.19 1.11
CA VAL A 145 -7.01 26.18 0.10
C VAL A 145 -7.74 25.90 -1.22
N VAL A 146 -7.98 24.63 -1.49
CA VAL A 146 -8.77 24.16 -2.64
C VAL A 146 -9.82 23.20 -2.10
N GLU A 147 -11.06 23.27 -2.60
CA GLU A 147 -12.11 22.30 -2.24
C GLU A 147 -11.60 20.88 -2.51
N PRO A 148 -11.85 19.93 -1.58
CA PRO A 148 -11.45 18.54 -1.76
C PRO A 148 -11.93 17.98 -3.09
N LEU A 149 -11.04 17.34 -3.84
CA LEU A 149 -11.35 16.83 -5.17
C LEU A 149 -10.92 15.37 -5.35
N MET A 150 -11.65 14.66 -6.19
CA MET A 150 -11.29 13.30 -6.60
C MET A 150 -10.46 13.36 -7.88
N VAL A 151 -9.28 12.76 -7.88
CA VAL A 151 -8.34 12.77 -9.02
C VAL A 151 -7.72 11.40 -9.25
N ARG A 152 -7.32 11.14 -10.48
CA ARG A 152 -6.57 9.95 -10.89
C ARG A 152 -5.11 10.30 -11.09
N LEU A 153 -4.34 10.30 -10.01
CA LEU A 153 -2.92 10.60 -10.08
C LEU A 153 -2.16 9.58 -10.94
N ALA A 154 -1.22 10.07 -11.74
CA ALA A 154 -0.42 9.24 -12.61
C ALA A 154 0.45 8.25 -11.84
N GLU A 155 0.28 6.96 -12.12
CA GLU A 155 1.04 5.85 -11.55
C GLU A 155 2.18 5.38 -12.46
N SER A 156 1.98 5.45 -13.78
CA SER A 156 2.92 4.90 -14.77
C SER A 156 3.21 5.83 -15.95
N ARG A 157 2.24 6.66 -16.35
CA ARG A 157 2.37 7.67 -17.41
C ARG A 157 1.58 8.90 -17.03
N ILE A 158 1.90 10.02 -17.63
CA ILE A 158 1.13 11.26 -17.46
C ILE A 158 0.37 11.51 -18.77
N ASP A 159 -0.96 11.49 -18.70
CA ASP A 159 -1.81 11.82 -19.83
C ASP A 159 -1.96 13.34 -19.95
N TYR A 160 -2.11 14.05 -18.83
CA TYR A 160 -2.09 15.52 -18.77
C TYR A 160 -1.77 16.04 -17.37
N TRP A 161 -1.59 17.36 -17.26
CA TRP A 161 -1.38 18.06 -16.00
C TRP A 161 -2.63 18.86 -15.62
N LEU A 162 -3.16 18.63 -14.42
CA LEU A 162 -4.29 19.39 -13.86
C LEU A 162 -3.74 20.53 -13.00
N PRO A 163 -3.95 21.81 -13.38
CA PRO A 163 -3.58 22.93 -12.55
C PRO A 163 -4.62 23.17 -11.46
N LEU A 164 -4.18 23.29 -10.21
CA LEU A 164 -4.97 23.75 -9.06
C LEU A 164 -4.52 25.14 -8.68
N ASP A 165 -5.43 26.09 -8.66
CA ASP A 165 -5.18 27.46 -8.19
C ASP A 165 -5.15 27.43 -6.65
N VAL A 166 -4.06 27.86 -6.06
CA VAL A 166 -3.82 27.84 -4.60
C VAL A 166 -3.53 29.22 -4.01
N GLU A 167 -3.87 30.29 -4.76
CA GLU A 167 -3.87 31.67 -4.27
C GLU A 167 -5.16 32.07 -3.56
#